data_88ccf350fb175e1c4ed45838fe1f85a6
#
_entry.id   88ccf350fb175e1c4ed45838fe1f85a6
#
_cell.length_a   1.000
_cell.length_b   1.000
_cell.length_c   1.000
_cell.angle_alpha   90.00
_cell.angle_beta   90.00
_cell.angle_gamma   90.00
#
_symmetry.space_group_name_H-M   'P 1'
#
loop_
_entity.id
_entity.type
_entity.pdbx_description
1 polymer ?
#
loop_
_entity_poly.entity_id
_entity_poly.type
_entity_poly.pdbx_seq_one_letter_code
_entity_poly.pdbx_strand_id
1 'polypeptide(L)'
;MTKWVCSVCGYVYEGEKAPEACPVCKAPADKFVKQDGEMSWAAEHVVGVAQGSSEDIMADLRANFQGECSEVGMYLAMARVAHREGYPEIGLYYEKAAYEEAEHAAKFAELLGEDVTDSTKKNLQMRVEAENGATAGKTDLAKRAKAANLDAIHDTVHEMARDEARHGKAFAGLLKRYFGE
;
A
#
# COMPACT_ATOMS: atom_id res chain seq x y z
N MET A 1 5.83 -2.90 40.85
CA MET A 1 5.01 -1.72 40.47
C MET A 1 4.66 -1.90 38.99
N THR A 2 3.44 -1.59 38.65
CA THR A 2 2.97 -1.67 37.24
C THR A 2 3.51 -0.45 36.47
N LYS A 3 4.00 -0.68 35.24
CA LYS A 3 4.37 0.41 34.34
C LYS A 3 3.18 0.76 33.45
N TRP A 4 2.95 2.04 33.27
CA TRP A 4 1.92 2.62 32.44
C TRP A 4 2.56 3.51 31.38
N VAL A 5 2.29 3.28 30.11
CA VAL A 5 2.85 4.06 29.00
C VAL A 5 1.77 4.96 28.40
N CYS A 6 2.04 6.23 28.30
CA CYS A 6 1.15 7.19 27.63
C CYS A 6 1.20 6.96 26.11
N SER A 7 0.07 6.59 25.50
CA SER A 7 -0.04 6.34 24.06
C SER A 7 0.10 7.60 23.21
N VAL A 8 0.07 8.80 23.82
CA VAL A 8 0.20 10.07 23.10
C VAL A 8 1.66 10.53 23.00
N CYS A 9 2.46 10.39 24.07
CA CYS A 9 3.82 10.95 24.11
C CYS A 9 4.90 9.95 24.55
N GLY A 10 4.55 8.70 24.83
CA GLY A 10 5.50 7.66 25.28
C GLY A 10 5.99 7.79 26.71
N TYR A 11 5.48 8.73 27.51
CA TYR A 11 5.88 8.89 28.91
C TYR A 11 5.53 7.62 29.71
N VAL A 12 6.51 7.09 30.46
CA VAL A 12 6.33 5.91 31.31
C VAL A 12 6.13 6.35 32.76
N TYR A 13 5.05 5.87 33.36
CA TYR A 13 4.70 6.08 34.76
C TYR A 13 4.73 4.75 35.50
N GLU A 14 5.32 4.71 36.69
CA GLU A 14 5.31 3.52 37.58
C GLU A 14 4.38 3.74 38.76
N GLY A 15 3.35 2.91 38.87
CA GLY A 15 2.35 3.00 39.92
C GLY A 15 1.32 1.86 39.88
N GLU A 16 0.47 1.78 40.88
CA GLU A 16 -0.61 0.76 40.92
C GLU A 16 -1.71 1.02 39.90
N LYS A 17 -1.92 2.30 39.54
CA LYS A 17 -2.93 2.76 38.59
C LYS A 17 -2.29 3.81 37.68
N ALA A 18 -2.88 3.98 36.47
CA ALA A 18 -2.53 5.08 35.60
C ALA A 18 -2.75 6.44 36.31
N PRO A 19 -1.90 7.45 36.06
CA PRO A 19 -2.11 8.80 36.60
C PRO A 19 -3.35 9.43 35.96
N GLU A 20 -4.02 10.34 36.66
CA GLU A 20 -5.22 11.03 36.14
C GLU A 20 -4.96 11.80 34.84
N ALA A 21 -3.75 12.34 34.71
CA ALA A 21 -3.29 13.01 33.50
C ALA A 21 -1.78 12.82 33.31
N CYS A 22 -1.35 12.75 32.08
CA CYS A 22 0.07 12.69 31.73
C CYS A 22 0.80 13.97 32.16
N PRO A 23 1.88 13.87 32.96
CA PRO A 23 2.60 15.07 33.39
C PRO A 23 3.28 15.80 32.23
N VAL A 24 3.56 15.11 31.11
CA VAL A 24 4.24 15.65 29.94
C VAL A 24 3.25 16.30 28.96
N CYS A 25 2.28 15.53 28.46
CA CYS A 25 1.37 15.99 27.39
C CYS A 25 -0.05 16.31 27.84
N LYS A 26 -0.35 16.13 29.14
CA LYS A 26 -1.68 16.36 29.74
C LYS A 26 -2.79 15.44 29.22
N ALA A 27 -2.45 14.38 28.48
CA ALA A 27 -3.43 13.37 28.06
C ALA A 27 -4.09 12.71 29.27
N PRO A 28 -5.40 12.40 29.23
CA PRO A 28 -6.13 11.81 30.33
C PRO A 28 -5.72 10.34 30.60
N ALA A 29 -6.15 9.79 31.73
CA ALA A 29 -5.77 8.44 32.20
C ALA A 29 -6.10 7.33 31.20
N ASP A 30 -7.16 7.45 30.42
CA ASP A 30 -7.57 6.49 29.39
C ASP A 30 -6.58 6.35 28.23
N LYS A 31 -5.61 7.27 28.14
CA LYS A 31 -4.49 7.20 27.18
C LYS A 31 -3.27 6.48 27.73
N PHE A 32 -3.35 5.90 28.90
CA PHE A 32 -2.29 5.05 29.44
C PHE A 32 -2.56 3.56 29.22
N VAL A 33 -1.59 2.87 28.64
CA VAL A 33 -1.60 1.43 28.44
C VAL A 33 -0.73 0.77 29.47
N LYS A 34 -1.25 -0.30 30.10
CA LYS A 34 -0.50 -1.09 31.08
C LYS A 34 0.58 -1.91 30.38
N GLN A 35 1.81 -1.82 30.87
CA GLN A 35 2.92 -2.62 30.38
C GLN A 35 3.06 -3.92 31.22
N ASP A 36 2.54 -5.03 30.73
CA ASP A 36 2.53 -6.33 31.41
C ASP A 36 3.72 -7.22 31.00
N GLY A 37 4.94 -6.78 31.30
CA GLY A 37 6.13 -7.63 31.15
C GLY A 37 6.66 -7.79 29.72
N GLU A 38 5.85 -7.69 28.69
CA GLU A 38 6.27 -7.57 27.29
C GLU A 38 6.48 -6.09 26.91
N MET A 39 7.42 -5.84 25.99
CA MET A 39 7.65 -4.50 25.48
C MET A 39 6.42 -4.05 24.69
N SER A 40 5.68 -3.04 25.19
CA SER A 40 4.57 -2.41 24.47
C SER A 40 5.01 -1.08 23.85
N TRP A 41 4.54 -0.82 22.63
CA TRP A 41 4.81 0.43 21.93
C TRP A 41 3.77 1.47 22.32
N ALA A 42 4.20 2.71 22.58
CA ALA A 42 3.30 3.82 22.94
C ALA A 42 2.38 4.21 21.78
N ALA A 43 2.82 3.96 20.56
CA ALA A 43 2.04 4.09 19.35
C ALA A 43 2.34 2.91 18.43
N GLU A 44 1.31 2.36 17.83
CA GLU A 44 1.42 1.28 16.85
C GLU A 44 1.00 1.82 15.48
N HIS A 45 1.70 1.33 14.45
CA HIS A 45 1.26 1.53 13.07
C HIS A 45 0.22 0.46 12.73
N VAL A 46 -0.97 0.90 12.34
CA VAL A 46 -2.10 0.01 12.06
C VAL A 46 -2.60 0.26 10.64
N VAL A 47 -2.59 -0.79 9.81
CA VAL A 47 -3.22 -0.74 8.50
C VAL A 47 -4.73 -0.63 8.66
N GLY A 48 -5.35 0.31 7.94
CA GLY A 48 -6.79 0.56 8.02
C GLY A 48 -7.19 1.50 9.16
N VAL A 49 -6.26 2.33 9.66
CA VAL A 49 -6.54 3.29 10.73
C VAL A 49 -7.65 4.29 10.38
N ALA A 50 -7.92 4.53 9.10
CA ALA A 50 -9.01 5.39 8.64
C ALA A 50 -10.38 4.71 8.66
N GLN A 51 -10.44 3.38 8.82
CA GLN A 51 -11.72 2.67 8.86
C GLN A 51 -12.58 3.15 10.04
N GLY A 52 -13.86 3.44 9.74
CA GLY A 52 -14.79 4.04 10.71
C GLY A 52 -14.81 5.58 10.69
N SER A 53 -14.00 6.23 9.85
CA SER A 53 -14.14 7.65 9.55
C SER A 53 -15.44 7.94 8.78
N SER A 54 -15.82 9.22 8.66
CA SER A 54 -17.00 9.62 7.88
C SER A 54 -16.81 9.25 6.40
N GLU A 55 -17.93 8.99 5.69
CA GLU A 55 -17.90 8.54 4.30
C GLU A 55 -17.27 9.56 3.34
N ASP A 56 -17.39 10.85 3.61
CA ASP A 56 -16.72 11.91 2.84
C ASP A 56 -15.19 11.81 2.95
N ILE A 57 -14.66 11.60 4.15
CA ILE A 57 -13.21 11.38 4.35
C ILE A 57 -12.76 10.10 3.65
N MET A 58 -13.52 9.00 3.79
CA MET A 58 -13.17 7.74 3.12
C MET A 58 -13.20 7.87 1.59
N ALA A 59 -14.17 8.61 1.05
CA ALA A 59 -14.26 8.88 -0.38
C ALA A 59 -13.06 9.69 -0.88
N ASP A 60 -12.66 10.73 -0.15
CA ASP A 60 -11.50 11.56 -0.49
C ASP A 60 -10.19 10.74 -0.43
N LEU A 61 -10.01 9.88 0.58
CA LEU A 61 -8.84 9.01 0.68
C LEU A 61 -8.76 8.03 -0.50
N ARG A 62 -9.88 7.41 -0.91
CA ARG A 62 -9.93 6.53 -2.09
C ARG A 62 -9.63 7.29 -3.38
N ALA A 63 -10.18 8.51 -3.54
CA ALA A 63 -9.92 9.34 -4.70
C ALA A 63 -8.45 9.75 -4.81
N ASN A 64 -7.81 10.13 -3.70
CA ASN A 64 -6.38 10.42 -3.65
C ASN A 64 -5.56 9.17 -3.97
N PHE A 65 -5.84 8.02 -3.34
CA PHE A 65 -5.17 6.74 -3.66
C PHE A 65 -5.20 6.44 -5.15
N GLN A 66 -6.38 6.55 -5.79
CA GLN A 66 -6.53 6.32 -7.21
C GLN A 66 -5.78 7.35 -8.06
N GLY A 67 -5.75 8.61 -7.64
CA GLY A 67 -4.98 9.70 -8.26
C GLY A 67 -3.49 9.38 -8.28
N GLU A 68 -2.92 9.13 -7.12
CA GLU A 68 -1.49 8.80 -6.95
C GLU A 68 -1.08 7.56 -7.78
N CYS A 69 -1.88 6.48 -7.73
CA CYS A 69 -1.63 5.30 -8.57
C CYS A 69 -1.61 5.63 -10.07
N SER A 70 -2.48 6.54 -10.53
CA SER A 70 -2.53 6.97 -11.92
C SER A 70 -1.33 7.83 -12.31
N GLU A 71 -0.89 8.71 -11.42
CA GLU A 71 0.24 9.61 -11.63
C GLU A 71 1.56 8.85 -11.77
N VAL A 72 1.76 7.74 -11.04
CA VAL A 72 2.91 6.84 -11.23
C VAL A 72 3.03 6.43 -12.70
N GLY A 73 1.95 5.92 -13.28
CA GLY A 73 1.95 5.48 -14.68
C GLY A 73 2.13 6.62 -15.67
N MET A 74 1.47 7.75 -15.43
CA MET A 74 1.56 8.94 -16.27
C MET A 74 2.99 9.51 -16.29
N TYR A 75 3.61 9.71 -15.14
CA TYR A 75 4.95 10.27 -15.05
C TYR A 75 6.01 9.35 -15.67
N LEU A 76 5.91 8.04 -15.50
CA LEU A 76 6.79 7.11 -16.20
C LEU A 76 6.61 7.16 -17.73
N ALA A 77 5.37 7.34 -18.21
CA ALA A 77 5.12 7.51 -19.64
C ALA A 77 5.67 8.85 -20.15
N MET A 78 5.49 9.94 -19.41
CA MET A 78 6.04 11.27 -19.72
C MET A 78 7.58 11.26 -19.73
N ALA A 79 8.20 10.55 -18.79
CA ALA A 79 9.65 10.35 -18.76
C ALA A 79 10.17 9.73 -20.08
N ARG A 80 9.49 8.66 -20.54
CA ARG A 80 9.84 8.01 -21.82
C ARG A 80 9.71 8.97 -23.01
N VAL A 81 8.71 9.86 -23.03
CA VAL A 81 8.56 10.89 -24.05
C VAL A 81 9.73 11.87 -23.98
N ALA A 82 10.02 12.41 -22.80
CA ALA A 82 11.12 13.37 -22.61
C ALA A 82 12.48 12.80 -23.04
N HIS A 83 12.77 11.54 -22.71
CA HIS A 83 14.00 10.87 -23.14
C HIS A 83 14.09 10.72 -24.67
N ARG A 84 12.96 10.34 -25.33
CA ARG A 84 12.93 10.25 -26.81
C ARG A 84 13.11 11.60 -27.50
N GLU A 85 12.65 12.67 -26.88
CA GLU A 85 12.79 14.03 -27.39
C GLU A 85 14.18 14.68 -27.10
N GLY A 86 15.02 13.99 -26.30
CA GLY A 86 16.35 14.47 -25.93
C GLY A 86 16.38 15.40 -24.72
N TYR A 87 15.40 15.32 -23.84
CA TYR A 87 15.33 16.07 -22.58
C TYR A 87 15.57 15.17 -21.35
N PRO A 88 16.79 14.63 -21.17
CA PRO A 88 17.05 13.64 -20.13
C PRO A 88 16.82 14.17 -18.70
N GLU A 89 17.09 15.44 -18.43
CA GLU A 89 16.87 16.04 -17.12
C GLU A 89 15.38 16.07 -16.75
N ILE A 90 14.51 16.36 -17.72
CA ILE A 90 13.06 16.32 -17.53
C ILE A 90 12.60 14.88 -17.32
N GLY A 91 13.13 13.93 -18.10
CA GLY A 91 12.83 12.51 -17.94
C GLY A 91 13.17 11.98 -16.56
N LEU A 92 14.39 12.27 -16.08
CA LEU A 92 14.84 11.89 -14.74
C LEU A 92 13.98 12.50 -13.62
N TYR A 93 13.51 13.74 -13.80
CA TYR A 93 12.63 14.34 -12.82
C TYR A 93 11.26 13.67 -12.76
N TYR A 94 10.67 13.32 -13.92
CA TYR A 94 9.43 12.52 -13.96
C TYR A 94 9.58 11.15 -13.33
N GLU A 95 10.69 10.45 -13.55
CA GLU A 95 10.96 9.16 -12.89
C GLU A 95 11.03 9.30 -11.39
N LYS A 96 11.70 10.37 -10.90
CA LYS A 96 11.77 10.67 -9.47
C LYS A 96 10.37 10.96 -8.90
N ALA A 97 9.58 11.82 -9.56
CA ALA A 97 8.22 12.15 -9.14
C ALA A 97 7.35 10.88 -9.11
N ALA A 98 7.41 10.01 -10.12
CA ALA A 98 6.67 8.76 -10.14
C ALA A 98 6.95 7.88 -8.92
N TYR A 99 8.20 7.85 -8.42
CA TYR A 99 8.53 7.12 -7.20
C TYR A 99 7.93 7.80 -5.95
N GLU A 100 7.94 9.13 -5.89
CA GLU A 100 7.33 9.89 -4.80
C GLU A 100 5.81 9.64 -4.74
N GLU A 101 5.11 9.63 -5.90
CA GLU A 101 3.68 9.29 -5.96
C GLU A 101 3.40 7.83 -5.58
N ALA A 102 4.30 6.90 -5.89
CA ALA A 102 4.16 5.52 -5.41
C ALA A 102 4.22 5.42 -3.88
N GLU A 103 5.07 6.22 -3.22
CA GLU A 103 5.13 6.32 -1.76
C GLU A 103 3.86 6.96 -1.17
N HIS A 104 3.28 7.98 -1.84
CA HIS A 104 2.01 8.56 -1.45
C HIS A 104 0.87 7.54 -1.57
N ALA A 105 0.78 6.84 -2.70
CA ALA A 105 -0.20 5.78 -2.91
C ALA A 105 -0.09 4.69 -1.83
N ALA A 106 1.13 4.25 -1.48
CA ALA A 106 1.33 3.26 -0.43
C ALA A 106 0.78 3.73 0.92
N LYS A 107 1.00 4.99 1.29
CA LYS A 107 0.47 5.58 2.53
C LYS A 107 -1.06 5.64 2.54
N PHE A 108 -1.69 6.03 1.43
CA PHE A 108 -3.15 6.00 1.31
C PHE A 108 -3.71 4.57 1.38
N ALA A 109 -3.04 3.58 0.76
CA ALA A 109 -3.43 2.19 0.86
C ALA A 109 -3.38 1.68 2.31
N GLU A 110 -2.35 2.04 3.07
CA GLU A 110 -2.22 1.70 4.49
C GLU A 110 -3.29 2.38 5.35
N LEU A 111 -3.60 3.67 5.11
CA LEU A 111 -4.67 4.37 5.82
C LEU A 111 -6.03 3.69 5.58
N LEU A 112 -6.32 3.33 4.34
CA LEU A 112 -7.59 2.70 3.94
C LEU A 112 -7.71 1.25 4.44
N GLY A 113 -6.65 0.44 4.34
CA GLY A 113 -6.68 -0.99 4.67
C GLY A 113 -7.65 -1.80 3.83
N GLU A 114 -7.96 -1.35 2.60
CA GLU A 114 -8.86 -2.01 1.66
C GLU A 114 -8.09 -2.93 0.70
N ASP A 115 -6.96 -2.47 0.17
CA ASP A 115 -6.10 -3.19 -0.78
C ASP A 115 -4.89 -3.87 -0.13
N VAL A 116 -4.59 -3.54 1.11
CA VAL A 116 -3.50 -4.10 1.91
C VAL A 116 -3.99 -4.41 3.32
N THR A 117 -3.41 -5.46 3.94
CA THR A 117 -3.73 -5.88 5.31
C THR A 117 -2.45 -6.03 6.13
N ASP A 118 -2.55 -6.10 7.45
CA ASP A 118 -1.42 -6.41 8.36
C ASP A 118 -0.87 -7.85 8.23
N SER A 119 -1.43 -8.67 7.35
CA SER A 119 -1.03 -10.06 7.16
C SER A 119 -0.33 -10.25 5.82
N THR A 120 0.99 -10.46 5.83
CA THR A 120 1.76 -10.82 4.63
C THR A 120 1.17 -12.05 3.93
N LYS A 121 0.73 -13.06 4.69
CA LYS A 121 0.07 -14.26 4.13
C LYS A 121 -1.18 -13.88 3.34
N LYS A 122 -2.07 -13.10 3.95
CA LYS A 122 -3.32 -12.67 3.31
C LYS A 122 -3.05 -11.79 2.10
N ASN A 123 -2.10 -10.87 2.19
CA ASN A 123 -1.70 -10.02 1.05
C ASN A 123 -1.20 -10.86 -0.12
N LEU A 124 -0.38 -11.90 0.13
CA LEU A 124 0.06 -12.82 -0.92
C LEU A 124 -1.10 -13.59 -1.55
N GLN A 125 -2.04 -14.12 -0.75
CA GLN A 125 -3.23 -14.82 -1.27
C GLN A 125 -4.05 -13.92 -2.18
N MET A 126 -4.35 -12.69 -1.74
CA MET A 126 -5.09 -11.70 -2.53
C MET A 126 -4.38 -11.39 -3.86
N ARG A 127 -3.04 -11.27 -3.84
CA ARG A 127 -2.29 -11.00 -5.07
C ARG A 127 -2.28 -12.17 -6.03
N VAL A 128 -2.13 -13.41 -5.55
CA VAL A 128 -2.22 -14.60 -6.42
C VAL A 128 -3.53 -14.62 -7.21
N GLU A 129 -4.65 -14.35 -6.53
CA GLU A 129 -5.97 -14.30 -7.18
C GLU A 129 -6.08 -13.13 -8.17
N ALA A 130 -5.63 -11.95 -7.78
CA ALA A 130 -5.67 -10.76 -8.62
C ALA A 130 -4.82 -10.92 -9.90
N GLU A 131 -3.59 -11.44 -9.79
CA GLU A 131 -2.71 -11.68 -10.93
C GLU A 131 -3.27 -12.74 -11.88
N ASN A 132 -3.93 -13.77 -11.35
CA ASN A 132 -4.63 -14.75 -12.18
C ASN A 132 -5.75 -14.10 -13.00
N GLY A 133 -6.58 -13.27 -12.37
CA GLY A 133 -7.63 -12.49 -13.03
C GLY A 133 -7.08 -11.51 -14.07
N ALA A 134 -6.02 -10.79 -13.71
CA ALA A 134 -5.33 -9.83 -14.59
C ALA A 134 -4.73 -10.53 -15.83
N THR A 135 -4.13 -11.72 -15.65
CA THR A 135 -3.62 -12.55 -16.74
C THR A 135 -4.75 -12.90 -17.72
N ALA A 136 -5.89 -13.37 -17.21
CA ALA A 136 -7.03 -13.74 -18.03
C ALA A 136 -7.61 -12.54 -18.79
N GLY A 137 -7.84 -11.43 -18.12
CA GLY A 137 -8.38 -10.21 -18.71
C GLY A 137 -7.49 -9.62 -19.79
N LYS A 138 -6.17 -9.51 -19.53
CA LYS A 138 -5.21 -9.01 -20.52
C LYS A 138 -5.08 -9.97 -21.72
N THR A 139 -5.13 -11.28 -21.48
CA THR A 139 -5.12 -12.27 -22.57
C THR A 139 -6.35 -12.15 -23.47
N ASP A 140 -7.54 -11.93 -22.91
CA ASP A 140 -8.76 -11.68 -23.68
C ASP A 140 -8.66 -10.38 -24.50
N LEU A 141 -8.21 -9.29 -23.88
CA LEU A 141 -8.00 -8.02 -24.57
C LEU A 141 -7.02 -8.16 -25.72
N ALA A 142 -5.89 -8.87 -25.52
CA ALA A 142 -4.91 -9.12 -26.56
C ALA A 142 -5.53 -9.88 -27.75
N LYS A 143 -6.32 -10.93 -27.50
CA LYS A 143 -7.04 -11.68 -28.55
C LYS A 143 -7.98 -10.79 -29.34
N ARG A 144 -8.77 -9.94 -28.69
CA ARG A 144 -9.68 -8.99 -29.35
C ARG A 144 -8.92 -7.95 -30.18
N ALA A 145 -7.81 -7.42 -29.67
CA ALA A 145 -6.94 -6.52 -30.40
C ALA A 145 -6.38 -7.17 -31.66
N LYS A 146 -5.92 -8.44 -31.60
CA LYS A 146 -5.45 -9.19 -32.75
C LYS A 146 -6.54 -9.38 -33.79
N ALA A 147 -7.74 -9.76 -33.39
CA ALA A 147 -8.88 -9.92 -34.28
C ALA A 147 -9.28 -8.60 -34.98
N ALA A 148 -8.99 -7.45 -34.36
CA ALA A 148 -9.22 -6.12 -34.92
C ALA A 148 -8.02 -5.58 -35.73
N ASN A 149 -6.98 -6.38 -35.97
CA ASN A 149 -5.73 -5.97 -36.63
C ASN A 149 -4.98 -4.81 -35.92
N LEU A 150 -5.06 -4.75 -34.59
CA LEU A 150 -4.38 -3.77 -33.73
C LEU A 150 -3.11 -4.40 -33.13
N ASP A 151 -2.11 -4.72 -33.96
CA ASP A 151 -0.94 -5.51 -33.58
C ASP A 151 -0.15 -4.84 -32.44
N ALA A 152 0.06 -3.53 -32.47
CA ALA A 152 0.79 -2.82 -31.42
C ALA A 152 0.09 -2.95 -30.02
N ILE A 153 -1.24 -2.92 -29.99
CA ILE A 153 -2.01 -3.14 -28.76
C ILE A 153 -1.91 -4.61 -28.33
N HIS A 154 -2.10 -5.54 -29.30
CA HIS A 154 -1.95 -6.97 -29.04
C HIS A 154 -0.61 -7.30 -28.40
N ASP A 155 0.49 -6.89 -29.03
CA ASP A 155 1.84 -7.24 -28.59
C ASP A 155 2.12 -6.70 -27.18
N THR A 156 1.79 -5.42 -26.96
CA THR A 156 1.98 -4.77 -25.65
C THR A 156 1.17 -5.46 -24.54
N VAL A 157 -0.12 -5.72 -24.78
CA VAL A 157 -1.00 -6.28 -23.75
C VAL A 157 -0.72 -7.77 -23.53
N HIS A 158 -0.32 -8.50 -24.59
CA HIS A 158 0.05 -9.91 -24.47
C HIS A 158 1.34 -10.08 -23.66
N GLU A 159 2.33 -9.20 -23.82
CA GLU A 159 3.52 -9.15 -22.97
C GLU A 159 3.15 -8.92 -21.48
N MET A 160 2.33 -7.90 -21.21
CA MET A 160 1.82 -7.65 -19.85
C MET A 160 1.09 -8.85 -19.26
N ALA A 161 0.26 -9.59 -20.05
CA ALA A 161 -0.41 -10.80 -19.56
C ALA A 161 0.59 -11.87 -19.10
N ARG A 162 1.73 -11.98 -19.77
CA ARG A 162 2.82 -12.91 -19.38
C ARG A 162 3.51 -12.45 -18.09
N ASP A 163 3.67 -11.15 -17.90
CA ASP A 163 4.21 -10.59 -16.67
C ASP A 163 3.28 -10.87 -15.48
N GLU A 164 1.96 -10.66 -15.62
CA GLU A 164 1.00 -11.00 -14.55
C GLU A 164 1.03 -12.48 -14.17
N ALA A 165 1.14 -13.38 -15.18
CA ALA A 165 1.31 -14.81 -14.93
C ALA A 165 2.61 -15.12 -14.16
N ARG A 166 3.69 -14.40 -14.43
CA ARG A 166 4.96 -14.53 -13.71
C ARG A 166 4.85 -14.02 -12.29
N HIS A 167 4.22 -12.85 -12.08
CA HIS A 167 3.96 -12.31 -10.75
C HIS A 167 3.11 -13.26 -9.91
N GLY A 168 1.99 -13.74 -10.44
CA GLY A 168 1.11 -14.66 -9.73
C GLY A 168 1.82 -15.97 -9.32
N LYS A 169 2.64 -16.55 -10.22
CA LYS A 169 3.44 -17.74 -9.91
C LYS A 169 4.51 -17.46 -8.85
N ALA A 170 5.13 -16.27 -8.87
CA ALA A 170 6.11 -15.87 -7.87
C ALA A 170 5.44 -15.74 -6.49
N PHE A 171 4.30 -15.04 -6.40
CA PHE A 171 3.53 -14.91 -5.16
C PHE A 171 3.05 -16.26 -4.63
N ALA A 172 2.55 -17.16 -5.49
CA ALA A 172 2.17 -18.52 -5.10
C ALA A 172 3.38 -19.33 -4.58
N GLY A 173 4.54 -19.18 -5.21
CA GLY A 173 5.77 -19.81 -4.75
C GLY A 173 6.23 -19.32 -3.38
N LEU A 174 6.11 -18.02 -3.11
CA LEU A 174 6.40 -17.42 -1.81
C LEU A 174 5.39 -17.87 -0.75
N LEU A 175 4.10 -17.90 -1.10
CA LEU A 175 3.04 -18.38 -0.21
C LEU A 175 3.30 -19.83 0.23
N LYS A 176 3.62 -20.71 -0.72
CA LYS A 176 3.98 -22.10 -0.45
C LYS A 176 5.23 -22.21 0.42
N ARG A 177 6.27 -21.43 0.12
CA ARG A 177 7.57 -21.50 0.82
C ARG A 177 7.48 -21.09 2.28
N TYR A 178 6.74 -20.01 2.58
CA TYR A 178 6.73 -19.42 3.92
C TYR A 178 5.51 -19.82 4.75
N PHE A 179 4.42 -20.22 4.12
CA PHE A 179 3.14 -20.50 4.80
C PHE A 179 2.59 -21.90 4.51
N GLY A 180 3.24 -22.71 3.66
CA GLY A 180 2.86 -24.09 3.38
C GLY A 180 1.62 -24.28 2.50
N GLU A 181 1.20 -23.24 1.79
CA GLU A 181 -0.02 -23.25 0.93
C GLU A 181 0.29 -23.14 -0.55
#